data_0ff50ad9905c85e736609bd81f1d4e57
#
_entry.id   0ff50ad9905c85e736609bd81f1d4e57
#
_cell.length_a   1.000
_cell.length_b   1.000
_cell.length_c   1.000
_cell.angle_alpha   90.00
_cell.angle_beta   90.00
_cell.angle_gamma   90.00
#
_symmetry.space_group_name_H-M   'P 1'
#
loop_
_entity.id
_entity.type
_entity.pdbx_description
1 polymer ?
#
loop_
_entity_poly.entity_id
_entity_poly.type
_entity_poly.pdbx_seq_one_letter_code
_entity_poly.pdbx_strand_id
1 'polypeptide(L)'
;MDHHFAFVTIALWLANTADECLGTPGEIFVPLQSALRVRFSDDIFQQLSRVVDHLFKKYVKQVIIPPQQQCFPEGCVKIQDFHLVAHQNPSYVGVVPTPPNLLTLRISGFNFYITGTLYGHLQPLPLLSMTIPTYGTLAISANQLVVEATFDIQKTVDNVPYIRVVSCSLINEVILAWVENMGLFTIIVNTKYQHEITIKTRQILEETLCITVNNVVNNELNNQLLQIPTQISILDLYQIFFENSDNISGQKMKRTLESESNYLKAPMQLKMQTISGGIMLQESQLSRLFNTASYAHKLEPIILNSSSTFPTNIALQKSSTNNSWENSRGKLSLLILSLSILDTSATYGKFFIGLDGDVYIKAYDQTINLYQRPKMLRFNEVINADAVDLLISEYTINTLLLKAHIIDAFVFNVSSTTPVLGKLIRTSCGIDEVCLSDSIPEVAEIYPNKQLQIIIRTTEPPRAIISADAAIVTLEGHATFFVEGTTEEIGLIPFSTTIQCNVISLPGRIAGLIKIRTLQFHEHIDFFGLTLQSLDSFKEATKGAMMKMVNEILREGISLKESATLRLSNTSISLVDRGILLQTKFNIERSFYQ
;
A
#
# COMPACT_ATOMS: atom_id res chain seq x y z
N MET A 1 -1.33 -24.66 -60.26
CA MET A 1 -1.87 -25.69 -59.32
C MET A 1 -1.01 -25.77 -58.04
N ASP A 2 -0.10 -24.85 -57.80
CA ASP A 2 0.91 -24.95 -56.71
C ASP A 2 0.73 -24.03 -55.52
N HIS A 3 -0.27 -23.14 -55.55
CA HIS A 3 -0.52 -22.24 -54.40
C HIS A 3 -1.50 -22.77 -53.35
N HIS A 4 -2.27 -23.81 -53.66
CA HIS A 4 -3.19 -24.44 -52.70
C HIS A 4 -2.54 -25.50 -51.82
N PHE A 5 -1.43 -26.07 -52.25
CA PHE A 5 -0.69 -27.07 -51.46
C PHE A 5 0.13 -26.43 -50.31
N ALA A 6 0.64 -25.20 -50.51
CA ALA A 6 1.41 -24.51 -49.50
C ALA A 6 0.54 -24.03 -48.31
N PHE A 7 -0.72 -23.63 -48.56
CA PHE A 7 -1.64 -23.23 -47.51
C PHE A 7 -2.13 -24.39 -46.63
N VAL A 8 -2.35 -25.55 -47.24
CA VAL A 8 -2.79 -26.76 -46.51
C VAL A 8 -1.65 -27.33 -45.66
N THR A 9 -0.40 -27.29 -46.14
CA THR A 9 0.76 -27.73 -45.35
C THR A 9 1.10 -26.78 -44.19
N ILE A 10 0.93 -25.47 -44.34
CA ILE A 10 1.11 -24.49 -43.26
C ILE A 10 -0.03 -24.63 -42.23
N ALA A 11 -1.27 -24.85 -42.67
CA ALA A 11 -2.40 -25.06 -41.76
C ALA A 11 -2.28 -26.39 -40.98
N LEU A 12 -1.77 -27.46 -41.60
CA LEU A 12 -1.49 -28.75 -40.95
C LEU A 12 -0.26 -28.66 -40.02
N TRP A 13 0.74 -27.81 -40.33
CA TRP A 13 1.90 -27.59 -39.45
C TRP A 13 1.52 -26.76 -38.23
N LEU A 14 0.67 -25.72 -38.39
CA LEU A 14 0.12 -24.95 -37.29
C LEU A 14 -0.86 -25.75 -36.42
N ALA A 15 -1.59 -26.72 -36.98
CA ALA A 15 -2.43 -27.61 -36.20
C ALA A 15 -1.61 -28.65 -35.40
N ASN A 16 -0.52 -29.16 -35.94
CA ASN A 16 0.36 -30.12 -35.23
C ASN A 16 1.24 -29.43 -34.15
N THR A 17 1.59 -28.15 -34.30
CA THR A 17 2.28 -27.40 -33.23
C THR A 17 1.35 -26.92 -32.12
N ALA A 18 0.03 -26.91 -32.36
CA ALA A 18 -0.97 -26.68 -31.34
C ALA A 18 -1.22 -27.89 -30.42
N ASP A 19 -0.97 -29.11 -30.93
CA ASP A 19 -1.17 -30.36 -30.16
C ASP A 19 0.00 -30.69 -29.20
N GLU A 20 1.18 -30.13 -29.38
CA GLU A 20 2.30 -30.31 -28.43
C GLU A 20 2.26 -29.32 -27.23
N CYS A 21 1.34 -28.34 -27.24
CA CYS A 21 1.06 -27.48 -26.10
C CYS A 21 -0.17 -27.87 -25.28
N LEU A 22 -0.82 -28.98 -25.59
CA LEU A 22 -1.90 -29.57 -24.79
C LEU A 22 -1.30 -30.40 -23.64
N GLY A 23 -0.76 -29.72 -22.64
CA GLY A 23 -0.72 -30.27 -21.29
C GLY A 23 -2.14 -30.59 -20.85
N THR A 24 -2.29 -31.65 -20.10
CA THR A 24 -3.49 -32.26 -19.49
C THR A 24 -4.75 -31.39 -19.48
N PRO A 25 -5.93 -31.88 -19.92
CA PRO A 25 -7.18 -31.13 -19.88
C PRO A 25 -7.64 -30.98 -18.43
N GLY A 26 -7.48 -29.80 -17.82
CA GLY A 26 -8.03 -29.67 -16.48
C GLY A 26 -7.86 -28.41 -15.69
N GLU A 27 -7.07 -27.43 -16.05
CA GLU A 27 -7.12 -26.17 -15.32
C GLU A 27 -7.17 -24.99 -16.29
N ILE A 28 -8.41 -24.47 -16.47
CA ILE A 28 -8.58 -23.15 -17.03
C ILE A 28 -7.93 -22.19 -16.02
N PHE A 29 -6.73 -21.69 -16.32
CA PHE A 29 -6.04 -20.70 -15.51
C PHE A 29 -6.87 -19.40 -15.54
N VAL A 30 -7.82 -19.29 -14.61
CA VAL A 30 -8.55 -18.04 -14.40
C VAL A 30 -7.58 -17.08 -13.70
N PRO A 31 -7.22 -15.94 -14.32
CA PRO A 31 -6.31 -15.02 -13.70
C PRO A 31 -6.89 -14.56 -12.35
N LEU A 32 -6.03 -14.53 -11.33
CA LEU A 32 -6.40 -14.15 -9.97
C LEU A 32 -6.96 -12.71 -9.98
N GLN A 33 -8.17 -12.56 -9.47
CA GLN A 33 -8.86 -11.25 -9.45
C GLN A 33 -8.40 -10.42 -8.25
N SER A 34 -8.21 -9.11 -8.45
CA SER A 34 -7.82 -8.19 -7.39
C SER A 34 -8.92 -8.05 -6.34
N ALA A 35 -8.54 -8.07 -5.06
CA ALA A 35 -9.45 -7.87 -3.93
C ALA A 35 -9.24 -6.51 -3.23
N LEU A 36 -8.16 -5.81 -3.55
CA LEU A 36 -7.94 -4.41 -3.27
C LEU A 36 -7.76 -3.65 -4.58
N ARG A 37 -8.24 -2.41 -4.65
CA ARG A 37 -8.03 -1.56 -5.81
C ARG A 37 -7.69 -0.14 -5.41
N VAL A 38 -6.59 0.38 -5.94
CA VAL A 38 -6.15 1.77 -5.75
C VAL A 38 -6.52 2.56 -6.99
N ARG A 39 -7.03 3.78 -6.81
CA ARG A 39 -7.29 4.76 -7.87
C ARG A 39 -6.49 6.02 -7.60
N PHE A 40 -5.69 6.43 -8.56
CA PHE A 40 -5.00 7.71 -8.60
C PHE A 40 -5.75 8.65 -9.54
N SER A 41 -5.96 9.89 -9.12
CA SER A 41 -6.68 10.90 -9.89
C SER A 41 -5.75 11.99 -10.46
N ASP A 42 -6.32 12.92 -11.20
CA ASP A 42 -5.61 14.04 -11.84
C ASP A 42 -4.71 14.82 -10.87
N ASP A 43 -5.12 14.99 -9.62
CA ASP A 43 -4.32 15.74 -8.63
C ASP A 43 -2.93 15.10 -8.42
N ILE A 44 -2.87 13.78 -8.37
CA ILE A 44 -1.60 13.04 -8.25
C ILE A 44 -0.75 13.24 -9.50
N PHE A 45 -1.33 13.22 -10.70
CA PHE A 45 -0.58 13.39 -11.93
C PHE A 45 -0.08 14.82 -12.12
N GLN A 46 -0.83 15.83 -11.65
CA GLN A 46 -0.36 17.20 -11.59
C GLN A 46 0.83 17.36 -10.64
N GLN A 47 0.79 16.74 -9.45
CA GLN A 47 1.90 16.74 -8.53
C GLN A 47 3.11 16.01 -9.14
N LEU A 48 2.92 14.84 -9.74
CA LEU A 48 3.97 14.08 -10.40
C LEU A 48 4.60 14.86 -11.55
N SER A 49 3.79 15.62 -12.32
CA SER A 49 4.29 16.49 -13.38
C SER A 49 5.24 17.57 -12.84
N ARG A 50 4.92 18.17 -11.68
CA ARG A 50 5.80 19.14 -11.01
C ARG A 50 7.10 18.51 -10.51
N VAL A 51 7.04 17.28 -9.99
CA VAL A 51 8.24 16.52 -9.59
C VAL A 51 9.12 16.26 -10.81
N VAL A 52 8.54 15.80 -11.92
CA VAL A 52 9.30 15.54 -13.15
C VAL A 52 9.90 16.83 -13.72
N ASP A 53 9.20 17.96 -13.68
CA ASP A 53 9.75 19.28 -14.09
C ASP A 53 10.99 19.63 -13.26
N HIS A 54 10.94 19.39 -11.95
CA HIS A 54 12.10 19.62 -11.08
C HIS A 54 13.27 18.66 -11.41
N LEU A 55 12.99 17.38 -11.60
CA LEU A 55 14.00 16.39 -11.98
C LEU A 55 14.63 16.74 -13.35
N PHE A 56 13.81 17.15 -14.32
CA PHE A 56 14.31 17.60 -15.62
C PHE A 56 15.29 18.75 -15.46
N LYS A 57 14.95 19.80 -14.70
CA LYS A 57 15.84 20.94 -14.44
C LYS A 57 17.14 20.56 -13.74
N LYS A 58 17.12 19.53 -12.90
CA LYS A 58 18.31 18.98 -12.24
C LYS A 58 19.21 18.21 -13.21
N TYR A 59 18.63 17.31 -14.01
CA TYR A 59 19.40 16.38 -14.82
C TYR A 59 19.75 16.90 -16.20
N VAL A 60 19.01 17.86 -16.77
CA VAL A 60 19.32 18.41 -18.09
C VAL A 60 20.74 18.97 -18.21
N LYS A 61 21.25 19.54 -17.12
CA LYS A 61 22.64 20.07 -17.07
C LYS A 61 23.70 19.00 -16.96
N GLN A 62 23.32 17.78 -16.64
CA GLN A 62 24.21 16.63 -16.43
C GLN A 62 24.19 15.66 -17.62
N VAL A 63 23.46 15.99 -18.67
CA VAL A 63 23.40 15.15 -19.89
C VAL A 63 24.79 15.08 -20.51
N ILE A 64 25.34 13.88 -20.61
CA ILE A 64 26.64 13.60 -21.21
C ILE A 64 26.40 12.98 -22.58
N ILE A 65 26.82 13.68 -23.62
CA ILE A 65 26.85 13.13 -24.99
C ILE A 65 28.17 12.42 -25.16
N PRO A 66 28.16 11.11 -25.49
CA PRO A 66 29.41 10.35 -25.67
C PRO A 66 30.18 10.83 -26.93
N PRO A 67 31.51 10.68 -26.98
CA PRO A 67 32.27 11.00 -28.15
C PRO A 67 31.75 10.29 -29.39
N GLN A 68 31.67 11.02 -30.51
CA GLN A 68 31.16 10.53 -31.79
C GLN A 68 32.25 10.52 -32.84
N GLN A 69 32.18 9.59 -33.78
CA GLN A 69 33.03 9.57 -34.95
C GLN A 69 32.16 9.57 -36.20
N GLN A 70 32.46 10.50 -37.10
CA GLN A 70 31.80 10.60 -38.40
C GLN A 70 32.84 10.52 -39.51
N CYS A 71 32.57 9.65 -40.47
CA CYS A 71 33.42 9.51 -41.63
C CYS A 71 32.70 9.98 -42.90
N PHE A 72 33.41 10.71 -43.70
CA PHE A 72 33.01 11.20 -45.01
C PHE A 72 33.98 10.61 -46.07
N PRO A 73 33.66 10.71 -47.35
CA PRO A 73 34.59 10.30 -48.40
C PRO A 73 35.96 10.99 -48.32
N GLU A 74 36.00 12.20 -47.78
CA GLU A 74 37.22 13.00 -47.56
C GLU A 74 38.00 12.61 -46.30
N GLY A 75 37.46 11.75 -45.42
CA GLY A 75 38.12 11.30 -44.18
C GLY A 75 37.23 11.26 -42.99
N CYS A 76 37.76 10.97 -41.82
CA CYS A 76 37.02 10.83 -40.59
C CYS A 76 37.32 11.96 -39.60
N VAL A 77 36.29 12.42 -38.91
CA VAL A 77 36.38 13.38 -37.81
C VAL A 77 35.82 12.75 -36.53
N LYS A 78 36.47 13.05 -35.43
CA LYS A 78 36.00 12.69 -34.07
C LYS A 78 35.49 13.95 -33.38
N ILE A 79 34.34 13.84 -32.74
CA ILE A 79 33.72 14.91 -31.99
C ILE A 79 33.63 14.47 -30.54
N GLN A 80 34.11 15.32 -29.65
CA GLN A 80 34.16 15.06 -28.21
C GLN A 80 33.95 16.35 -27.43
N ASP A 81 33.98 16.26 -26.08
CA ASP A 81 33.89 17.41 -25.18
C ASP A 81 32.62 18.25 -25.46
N PHE A 82 31.49 17.58 -25.53
CA PHE A 82 30.22 18.27 -25.74
C PHE A 82 29.83 19.09 -24.50
N HIS A 83 29.53 20.35 -24.71
CA HIS A 83 29.13 21.28 -23.67
C HIS A 83 27.76 21.90 -23.95
N LEU A 84 26.87 21.89 -22.96
CA LEU A 84 25.62 22.62 -22.99
C LEU A 84 25.93 24.11 -22.74
N VAL A 85 25.94 24.91 -23.78
CA VAL A 85 26.28 26.36 -23.71
C VAL A 85 25.09 27.16 -23.21
N ALA A 86 23.89 26.84 -23.71
CA ALA A 86 22.64 27.49 -23.31
C ALA A 86 21.49 26.50 -23.33
N HIS A 87 20.54 26.70 -22.45
CA HIS A 87 19.29 25.94 -22.43
C HIS A 87 18.13 26.83 -21.99
N GLN A 88 16.94 26.53 -22.48
CA GLN A 88 15.67 27.07 -22.01
C GLN A 88 14.85 25.95 -21.41
N ASN A 89 14.30 26.19 -20.23
CA ASN A 89 13.43 25.22 -19.56
C ASN A 89 12.16 24.93 -20.39
N PRO A 90 11.55 23.75 -20.23
CA PRO A 90 10.32 23.41 -20.91
C PRO A 90 9.19 24.36 -20.56
N SER A 91 8.35 24.65 -21.54
CA SER A 91 7.11 25.40 -21.35
C SER A 91 6.00 24.54 -20.76
N TYR A 92 6.08 23.22 -20.94
CA TYR A 92 5.11 22.26 -20.45
C TYR A 92 5.79 20.94 -20.07
N VAL A 93 5.45 20.43 -18.89
CA VAL A 93 5.76 19.08 -18.43
C VAL A 93 4.49 18.45 -17.91
N GLY A 94 4.12 17.30 -18.43
CA GLY A 94 2.91 16.60 -18.03
C GLY A 94 3.10 15.09 -17.98
N VAL A 95 2.59 14.48 -16.91
CA VAL A 95 2.41 13.04 -16.80
C VAL A 95 0.93 12.77 -16.77
N VAL A 96 0.43 11.97 -17.69
CA VAL A 96 -0.99 11.65 -17.80
C VAL A 96 -1.23 10.16 -17.99
N PRO A 97 -2.26 9.60 -17.36
CA PRO A 97 -2.66 8.22 -17.60
C PRO A 97 -3.25 8.07 -18.99
N THR A 98 -2.83 7.04 -19.71
CA THR A 98 -3.22 6.75 -21.09
C THR A 98 -3.75 5.32 -21.20
N PRO A 99 -4.98 5.13 -21.69
CA PRO A 99 -5.52 3.79 -21.90
C PRO A 99 -4.61 2.92 -22.79
N PRO A 100 -4.56 1.59 -22.56
CA PRO A 100 -5.33 0.83 -21.57
C PRO A 100 -4.69 0.81 -20.16
N ASN A 101 -3.37 0.95 -20.02
CA ASN A 101 -2.63 0.80 -18.76
C ASN A 101 -1.29 1.55 -18.75
N LEU A 102 -1.16 2.61 -19.52
CA LEU A 102 0.07 3.38 -19.67
C LEU A 102 0.03 4.69 -18.90
N LEU A 103 1.20 5.21 -18.59
CA LEU A 103 1.46 6.58 -18.20
C LEU A 103 2.28 7.24 -19.30
N THR A 104 1.86 8.40 -19.78
CA THR A 104 2.57 9.17 -20.80
C THR A 104 3.19 10.40 -20.19
N LEU A 105 4.50 10.52 -20.28
CA LEU A 105 5.26 11.74 -19.98
C LEU A 105 5.42 12.53 -21.27
N ARG A 106 5.10 13.83 -21.21
CA ARG A 106 5.37 14.77 -22.28
C ARG A 106 6.09 16.00 -21.73
N ILE A 107 7.27 16.28 -22.27
CA ILE A 107 8.08 17.47 -21.97
C ILE A 107 8.21 18.25 -23.26
N SER A 108 7.74 19.48 -23.31
CA SER A 108 7.70 20.25 -24.54
C SER A 108 8.14 21.71 -24.38
N GLY A 109 8.60 22.27 -25.50
CA GLY A 109 8.96 23.68 -25.60
C GLY A 109 10.26 24.04 -24.91
N PHE A 110 11.25 23.16 -24.93
CA PHE A 110 12.58 23.42 -24.42
C PHE A 110 13.60 23.53 -25.56
N ASN A 111 14.66 24.30 -25.33
CA ASN A 111 15.69 24.56 -26.33
C ASN A 111 17.06 24.25 -25.75
N PHE A 112 17.98 23.77 -26.62
CA PHE A 112 19.39 23.56 -26.29
C PHE A 112 20.28 24.23 -27.31
N TYR A 113 21.41 24.74 -26.83
CA TYR A 113 22.55 25.07 -27.66
C TYR A 113 23.79 24.33 -27.13
N ILE A 114 24.33 23.41 -27.91
CA ILE A 114 25.40 22.51 -27.55
C ILE A 114 26.56 22.72 -28.50
N THR A 115 27.78 22.72 -27.99
CA THR A 115 29.00 22.73 -28.80
C THR A 115 29.86 21.53 -28.45
N GLY A 116 30.59 21.01 -29.45
CA GLY A 116 31.54 19.92 -29.28
C GLY A 116 32.82 20.20 -30.04
N THR A 117 33.95 19.78 -29.48
CA THR A 117 35.27 19.90 -30.13
C THR A 117 35.39 18.84 -31.21
N LEU A 118 35.78 19.27 -32.40
CA LEU A 118 35.96 18.43 -33.59
C LEU A 118 37.42 18.37 -33.98
N TYR A 119 37.95 17.17 -34.21
CA TYR A 119 39.28 16.97 -34.76
C TYR A 119 39.30 15.73 -35.67
N GLY A 120 40.13 15.78 -36.70
CA GLY A 120 40.23 14.70 -37.65
C GLY A 120 41.32 14.95 -38.72
N HIS A 121 41.30 14.08 -39.71
CA HIS A 121 42.18 14.17 -40.86
C HIS A 121 41.31 14.08 -42.11
N LEU A 122 41.34 15.14 -42.93
CA LEU A 122 40.55 15.24 -44.15
C LEU A 122 41.46 15.40 -45.37
N GLN A 123 41.02 14.80 -46.48
CA GLN A 123 41.68 14.97 -47.80
C GLN A 123 40.87 15.97 -48.60
N PRO A 124 41.47 17.11 -49.00
CA PRO A 124 40.71 18.13 -49.75
C PRO A 124 40.35 17.70 -51.18
N LEU A 125 41.11 16.78 -51.76
CA LEU A 125 40.89 16.23 -53.09
C LEU A 125 41.23 14.73 -53.10
N PRO A 126 40.35 13.86 -53.66
CA PRO A 126 40.55 12.42 -53.69
C PRO A 126 41.84 11.97 -54.45
N LEU A 127 42.40 12.83 -55.31
CA LEU A 127 43.60 12.56 -56.09
C LEU A 127 44.89 12.91 -55.38
N LEU A 128 44.84 13.65 -54.29
CA LEU A 128 46.00 14.01 -53.49
C LEU A 128 46.07 13.09 -52.27
N SER A 129 47.11 12.29 -52.14
CA SER A 129 47.34 11.41 -50.99
C SER A 129 47.69 12.18 -49.69
N MET A 130 47.49 13.48 -49.65
CA MET A 130 47.83 14.34 -48.52
C MET A 130 46.61 14.54 -47.62
N THR A 131 46.70 14.07 -46.38
CA THR A 131 45.71 14.30 -45.32
C THR A 131 46.08 15.56 -44.53
N ILE A 132 45.12 16.41 -44.28
CA ILE A 132 45.29 17.64 -43.50
C ILE A 132 44.66 17.44 -42.14
N PRO A 133 45.41 17.63 -41.02
CA PRO A 133 44.79 17.65 -39.69
C PRO A 133 43.84 18.82 -39.60
N THR A 134 42.64 18.54 -39.16
CA THR A 134 41.54 19.52 -39.12
C THR A 134 40.99 19.60 -37.71
N TYR A 135 40.82 20.83 -37.24
CA TYR A 135 40.23 21.16 -35.94
C TYR A 135 39.04 22.08 -36.18
N GLY A 136 38.04 21.99 -35.33
CA GLY A 136 36.88 22.83 -35.42
C GLY A 136 35.91 22.62 -34.26
N THR A 137 34.73 23.16 -34.40
CA THR A 137 33.63 23.05 -33.45
C THR A 137 32.40 22.56 -34.17
N LEU A 138 31.72 21.55 -33.64
CA LEU A 138 30.33 21.23 -33.99
C LEU A 138 29.42 22.09 -33.14
N ALA A 139 28.56 22.89 -33.77
CA ALA A 139 27.50 23.64 -33.10
C ALA A 139 26.14 22.99 -33.40
N ILE A 140 25.35 22.80 -32.36
CA ILE A 140 24.02 22.19 -32.43
C ILE A 140 23.01 23.15 -31.80
N SER A 141 22.02 23.56 -32.58
CA SER A 141 20.84 24.32 -32.08
C SER A 141 19.61 23.44 -32.20
N ALA A 142 19.01 23.13 -31.07
CA ALA A 142 17.81 22.33 -30.98
C ALA A 142 16.69 23.16 -30.33
N ASN A 143 15.65 23.44 -31.09
CA ASN A 143 14.57 24.36 -30.69
C ASN A 143 13.23 23.64 -30.69
N GLN A 144 12.32 24.08 -29.79
CA GLN A 144 10.95 23.57 -29.68
C GLN A 144 10.90 22.05 -29.50
N LEU A 145 11.87 21.51 -28.77
CA LEU A 145 11.96 20.07 -28.54
C LEU A 145 10.76 19.56 -27.77
N VAL A 146 10.31 18.37 -28.16
CA VAL A 146 9.26 17.62 -27.45
C VAL A 146 9.77 16.19 -27.24
N VAL A 147 9.93 15.79 -25.98
CA VAL A 147 10.18 14.40 -25.58
C VAL A 147 8.88 13.78 -25.14
N GLU A 148 8.55 12.64 -25.71
CA GLU A 148 7.42 11.83 -25.29
C GLU A 148 7.89 10.43 -24.90
N ALA A 149 7.52 10.01 -23.68
CA ALA A 149 7.86 8.67 -23.19
C ALA A 149 6.62 8.01 -22.57
N THR A 150 6.44 6.73 -22.83
CA THR A 150 5.35 5.94 -22.24
C THR A 150 5.93 4.90 -21.30
N PHE A 151 5.21 4.69 -20.21
CA PHE A 151 5.60 3.77 -19.14
C PHE A 151 4.45 2.83 -18.82
N ASP A 152 4.80 1.62 -18.39
CA ASP A 152 3.88 0.71 -17.73
C ASP A 152 4.42 0.32 -16.34
N ILE A 153 3.53 -0.12 -15.46
CA ILE A 153 3.89 -0.65 -14.16
C ILE A 153 3.84 -2.17 -14.26
N GLN A 154 4.97 -2.81 -14.01
CA GLN A 154 5.16 -4.25 -14.06
C GLN A 154 5.58 -4.77 -12.68
N LYS A 155 5.67 -6.09 -12.55
CA LYS A 155 6.22 -6.76 -11.36
C LYS A 155 7.31 -7.75 -11.74
N THR A 156 8.29 -7.90 -10.88
CA THR A 156 9.33 -8.95 -10.99
C THR A 156 8.75 -10.32 -10.62
N VAL A 157 9.55 -11.37 -10.78
CA VAL A 157 9.21 -12.74 -10.33
C VAL A 157 8.92 -12.75 -8.81
N ASP A 158 9.60 -11.91 -8.04
CA ASP A 158 9.42 -11.77 -6.59
C ASP A 158 8.26 -10.82 -6.23
N ASN A 159 7.38 -10.49 -7.19
CA ASN A 159 6.25 -9.58 -7.05
C ASN A 159 6.61 -8.12 -6.71
N VAL A 160 7.85 -7.70 -6.84
CA VAL A 160 8.28 -6.32 -6.60
C VAL A 160 7.84 -5.43 -7.77
N PRO A 161 7.12 -4.32 -7.52
CA PRO A 161 6.69 -3.41 -8.57
C PRO A 161 7.86 -2.62 -9.17
N TYR A 162 7.83 -2.39 -10.48
CA TYR A 162 8.75 -1.51 -11.17
C TYR A 162 8.09 -0.82 -12.36
N ILE A 163 8.59 0.36 -12.71
CA ILE A 163 8.19 1.11 -13.90
C ILE A 163 9.13 0.72 -15.04
N ARG A 164 8.56 0.37 -16.19
CA ARG A 164 9.28 0.09 -17.42
C ARG A 164 9.01 1.17 -18.45
N VAL A 165 10.05 1.66 -19.10
CA VAL A 165 9.94 2.52 -20.27
C VAL A 165 9.52 1.66 -21.47
N VAL A 166 8.31 1.88 -21.98
CA VAL A 166 7.76 1.15 -23.14
C VAL A 166 8.21 1.79 -24.44
N SER A 167 8.16 3.11 -24.51
CA SER A 167 8.65 3.87 -25.67
C SER A 167 9.19 5.21 -25.19
N CYS A 168 10.12 5.76 -25.97
CA CYS A 168 10.62 7.11 -25.80
C CYS A 168 11.02 7.63 -27.18
N SER A 169 10.64 8.86 -27.50
CA SER A 169 10.96 9.49 -28.78
C SER A 169 11.04 11.01 -28.66
N LEU A 170 11.75 11.60 -29.59
CA LEU A 170 11.86 13.04 -29.78
C LEU A 170 10.97 13.43 -30.98
N ILE A 171 9.96 14.27 -30.73
CA ILE A 171 8.98 14.68 -31.74
C ILE A 171 8.93 16.19 -31.88
N ASN A 172 8.48 16.67 -33.05
CA ASN A 172 8.27 18.09 -33.37
C ASN A 172 9.45 18.99 -33.04
N GLU A 173 10.63 18.60 -33.49
CA GLU A 173 11.89 19.31 -33.24
C GLU A 173 12.37 20.10 -34.44
N VAL A 174 13.02 21.22 -34.17
CA VAL A 174 13.85 21.94 -35.15
C VAL A 174 15.30 21.83 -34.70
N ILE A 175 16.00 20.84 -35.23
CA ILE A 175 17.40 20.61 -34.96
C ILE A 175 18.22 21.06 -36.16
N LEU A 176 19.22 21.89 -35.90
CA LEU A 176 20.21 22.31 -36.86
C LEU A 176 21.59 22.04 -36.31
N ALA A 177 22.45 21.41 -37.11
CA ALA A 177 23.81 21.14 -36.73
C ALA A 177 24.74 21.62 -37.87
N TRP A 178 25.79 22.31 -37.49
CA TRP A 178 26.78 22.84 -38.44
C TRP A 178 28.15 22.85 -37.80
N VAL A 179 29.18 22.87 -38.65
CA VAL A 179 30.56 22.95 -38.17
C VAL A 179 31.09 24.38 -38.30
N GLU A 180 31.97 24.76 -37.38
CA GLU A 180 32.60 26.08 -37.33
C GLU A 180 34.12 25.87 -37.17
N ASN A 181 34.88 26.91 -37.60
CA ASN A 181 36.35 27.00 -37.38
C ASN A 181 37.17 25.86 -37.96
N MET A 182 36.72 25.19 -39.03
CA MET A 182 37.45 24.15 -39.76
C MET A 182 38.28 24.71 -40.92
N GLY A 183 38.48 26.01 -40.97
CA GLY A 183 39.18 26.65 -42.09
C GLY A 183 38.44 26.46 -43.41
N LEU A 184 39.14 26.05 -44.47
CA LEU A 184 38.57 25.80 -45.79
C LEU A 184 37.51 24.71 -45.80
N PHE A 185 37.53 23.76 -44.86
CA PHE A 185 36.57 22.66 -44.76
C PHE A 185 35.21 23.10 -44.19
N THR A 186 35.10 24.23 -43.48
CA THR A 186 33.85 24.72 -42.91
C THR A 186 32.75 24.86 -43.97
N ILE A 187 33.03 25.52 -45.08
CA ILE A 187 32.06 25.74 -46.15
C ILE A 187 31.74 24.40 -46.83
N ILE A 188 32.74 23.60 -47.14
CA ILE A 188 32.59 22.30 -47.82
C ILE A 188 31.68 21.38 -47.00
N VAL A 189 31.96 21.22 -45.72
CA VAL A 189 31.22 20.31 -44.83
C VAL A 189 29.77 20.82 -44.64
N ASN A 190 29.59 22.11 -44.37
CA ASN A 190 28.25 22.67 -44.18
C ASN A 190 27.40 22.64 -45.46
N THR A 191 28.00 22.86 -46.65
CA THR A 191 27.25 22.83 -47.92
C THR A 191 26.90 21.38 -48.33
N LYS A 192 27.82 20.44 -48.15
CA LYS A 192 27.68 19.10 -48.70
C LYS A 192 27.05 18.13 -47.73
N TYR A 193 27.32 18.25 -46.40
CA TYR A 193 26.99 17.25 -45.40
C TYR A 193 26.09 17.76 -44.27
N GLN A 194 25.63 19.00 -44.27
CA GLN A 194 24.80 19.59 -43.23
C GLN A 194 23.53 18.76 -42.95
N HIS A 195 22.89 18.29 -44.01
CA HIS A 195 21.67 17.46 -43.86
C HIS A 195 21.98 16.15 -43.15
N GLU A 196 23.04 15.45 -43.52
CA GLU A 196 23.48 14.19 -42.91
C GLU A 196 23.89 14.39 -41.45
N ILE A 197 24.67 15.46 -41.17
CA ILE A 197 25.07 15.83 -39.81
C ILE A 197 23.87 16.11 -38.95
N THR A 198 22.88 16.82 -39.47
CA THR A 198 21.64 17.14 -38.76
C THR A 198 20.82 15.88 -38.41
N ILE A 199 20.64 14.96 -39.37
CA ILE A 199 19.95 13.68 -39.13
C ILE A 199 20.69 12.86 -38.06
N LYS A 200 21.99 12.74 -38.17
CA LYS A 200 22.80 12.00 -37.21
C LYS A 200 22.78 12.62 -35.82
N THR A 201 22.86 13.95 -35.75
CA THR A 201 22.74 14.70 -34.50
C THR A 201 21.36 14.48 -33.84
N ARG A 202 20.29 14.47 -34.61
CA ARG A 202 18.95 14.16 -34.13
C ARG A 202 18.90 12.76 -33.47
N GLN A 203 19.42 11.75 -34.15
CA GLN A 203 19.44 10.38 -33.63
C GLN A 203 20.21 10.30 -32.31
N ILE A 204 21.38 10.94 -32.22
CA ILE A 204 22.23 10.97 -31.03
C ILE A 204 21.53 11.70 -29.87
N LEU A 205 20.85 12.82 -30.14
CA LEU A 205 20.10 13.56 -29.11
C LEU A 205 18.91 12.76 -28.60
N GLU A 206 18.15 12.13 -29.50
CA GLU A 206 17.02 11.27 -29.13
C GLU A 206 17.49 10.10 -28.26
N GLU A 207 18.53 9.38 -28.69
CA GLU A 207 19.09 8.28 -27.94
C GLU A 207 19.61 8.74 -26.56
N THR A 208 20.36 9.84 -26.51
CA THR A 208 20.92 10.38 -25.26
C THR A 208 19.82 10.81 -24.28
N LEU A 209 18.78 11.49 -24.75
CA LEU A 209 17.66 11.93 -23.92
C LEU A 209 16.85 10.72 -23.42
N CYS A 210 16.60 9.74 -24.27
CA CYS A 210 15.86 8.54 -23.90
C CYS A 210 16.67 7.63 -22.94
N ILE A 211 17.97 7.52 -23.08
CA ILE A 211 18.85 6.87 -22.10
C ILE A 211 18.78 7.60 -20.75
N THR A 212 18.76 8.95 -20.78
CA THR A 212 18.64 9.75 -19.55
C THR A 212 17.30 9.51 -18.86
N VAL A 213 16.19 9.49 -19.61
CA VAL A 213 14.85 9.15 -19.08
C VAL A 213 14.86 7.77 -18.44
N ASN A 214 15.41 6.77 -19.12
CA ASN A 214 15.50 5.40 -18.63
C ASN A 214 16.35 5.31 -17.34
N ASN A 215 17.46 6.03 -17.29
CA ASN A 215 18.32 6.09 -16.09
C ASN A 215 17.61 6.74 -14.90
N VAL A 216 16.86 7.82 -15.11
CA VAL A 216 16.07 8.46 -14.05
C VAL A 216 14.98 7.51 -13.55
N VAL A 217 14.28 6.80 -14.45
CA VAL A 217 13.28 5.80 -14.07
C VAL A 217 13.90 4.69 -13.23
N ASN A 218 15.03 4.15 -13.65
CA ASN A 218 15.66 3.02 -12.96
C ASN A 218 16.32 3.42 -11.64
N ASN A 219 17.02 4.54 -11.60
CA ASN A 219 17.83 4.93 -10.46
C ASN A 219 17.08 5.76 -9.41
N GLU A 220 16.03 6.49 -9.82
CA GLU A 220 15.26 7.32 -8.90
C GLU A 220 13.89 6.69 -8.61
N LEU A 221 13.06 6.44 -9.64
CA LEU A 221 11.68 6.01 -9.43
C LEU A 221 11.61 4.54 -8.99
N ASN A 222 12.32 3.64 -9.64
CA ASN A 222 12.29 2.23 -9.29
C ASN A 222 12.91 1.96 -7.91
N ASN A 223 13.95 2.71 -7.52
CA ASN A 223 14.50 2.61 -6.17
C ASN A 223 13.50 3.05 -5.09
N GLN A 224 12.60 4.00 -5.38
CA GLN A 224 11.51 4.37 -4.48
C GLN A 224 10.44 3.27 -4.42
N LEU A 225 10.11 2.65 -5.56
CA LEU A 225 9.15 1.54 -5.61
C LEU A 225 9.63 0.28 -4.87
N LEU A 226 10.94 0.01 -4.86
CA LEU A 226 11.54 -1.09 -4.10
C LEU A 226 11.29 -0.97 -2.58
N GLN A 227 11.03 0.23 -2.08
CA GLN A 227 10.74 0.47 -0.66
C GLN A 227 9.27 0.19 -0.29
N ILE A 228 8.39 0.01 -1.29
CA ILE A 228 6.99 -0.30 -1.05
C ILE A 228 6.89 -1.79 -0.72
N PRO A 229 6.41 -2.16 0.48
CA PRO A 229 6.30 -3.56 0.84
C PRO A 229 5.20 -4.23 0.01
N THR A 230 5.50 -5.41 -0.53
CA THR A 230 4.51 -6.27 -1.20
C THR A 230 3.61 -7.01 -0.22
N GLN A 231 3.97 -6.98 1.05
CA GLN A 231 3.28 -7.63 2.16
C GLN A 231 3.40 -6.75 3.40
N ILE A 232 2.31 -6.60 4.15
CA ILE A 232 2.28 -5.80 5.37
C ILE A 232 1.54 -6.53 6.48
N SER A 233 2.04 -6.50 7.72
CA SER A 233 1.27 -7.04 8.83
C SER A 233 0.04 -6.16 9.13
N ILE A 234 -1.04 -6.79 9.57
CA ILE A 234 -2.25 -6.04 9.97
C ILE A 234 -1.94 -5.09 11.14
N LEU A 235 -1.01 -5.47 12.02
CA LEU A 235 -0.57 -4.60 13.10
C LEU A 235 0.17 -3.36 12.60
N ASP A 236 1.09 -3.52 11.62
CA ASP A 236 1.82 -2.38 11.04
C ASP A 236 0.87 -1.47 10.28
N LEU A 237 -0.09 -2.06 9.53
CA LEU A 237 -1.13 -1.30 8.84
C LEU A 237 -1.97 -0.48 9.83
N TYR A 238 -2.36 -1.09 10.96
CA TYR A 238 -3.06 -0.38 12.03
C TYR A 238 -2.22 0.78 12.59
N GLN A 239 -0.93 0.56 12.84
CA GLN A 239 -0.04 1.60 13.37
C GLN A 239 0.22 2.76 12.40
N ILE A 240 0.18 2.48 11.09
CA ILE A 240 0.32 3.52 10.05
C ILE A 240 -0.89 4.46 10.05
N PHE A 241 -2.09 3.91 10.15
CA PHE A 241 -3.33 4.69 9.99
C PHE A 241 -3.88 5.25 11.29
N PHE A 242 -3.57 4.64 12.44
CA PHE A 242 -4.19 5.01 13.70
C PHE A 242 -3.15 5.45 14.74
N GLU A 243 -3.49 6.45 15.54
CA GLU A 243 -2.67 6.86 16.67
C GLU A 243 -2.75 5.81 17.79
N ASN A 244 -1.62 5.58 18.46
CA ASN A 244 -1.61 4.76 19.65
C ASN A 244 -2.46 5.44 20.73
N SER A 245 -3.60 4.87 21.07
CA SER A 245 -4.48 5.32 22.16
C SER A 245 -3.81 5.24 23.54
N ASP A 246 -2.69 4.52 23.65
CA ASP A 246 -1.95 4.33 24.91
C ASP A 246 -1.41 5.65 25.51
N ASN A 247 -1.15 6.68 24.66
CA ASN A 247 -0.73 8.00 25.13
C ASN A 247 -1.90 8.88 25.62
N ILE A 248 -3.14 8.58 25.22
CA ILE A 248 -4.32 9.39 25.58
C ILE A 248 -4.90 8.94 26.91
N SER A 249 -4.93 7.64 27.19
CA SER A 249 -5.41 7.10 28.48
C SER A 249 -4.47 7.45 29.62
N GLY A 250 -3.15 7.37 29.42
CA GLY A 250 -2.15 7.74 30.41
C GLY A 250 -2.12 9.26 30.71
N GLN A 251 -2.37 10.11 29.73
CA GLN A 251 -2.44 11.57 29.94
C GLN A 251 -3.79 12.03 30.55
N LYS A 252 -4.91 11.40 30.17
CA LYS A 252 -6.22 11.69 30.79
C LYS A 252 -6.24 11.25 32.26
N MET A 253 -5.69 10.07 32.58
CA MET A 253 -5.61 9.59 33.95
C MET A 253 -4.66 10.44 34.81
N LYS A 254 -3.55 10.97 34.26
CA LYS A 254 -2.69 11.94 34.92
C LYS A 254 -3.37 13.31 35.11
N ARG A 255 -4.11 13.82 34.11
CA ARG A 255 -4.80 15.11 34.21
C ARG A 255 -5.97 15.06 35.20
N THR A 256 -6.68 13.92 35.33
CA THR A 256 -7.76 13.78 36.33
C THR A 256 -7.19 13.67 37.74
N LEU A 257 -6.06 12.99 37.93
CA LEU A 257 -5.37 12.93 39.22
C LEU A 257 -4.66 14.25 39.60
N GLU A 258 -4.17 15.03 38.63
CA GLU A 258 -3.58 16.34 38.87
C GLU A 258 -4.65 17.44 39.08
N SER A 259 -5.88 17.29 38.54
CA SER A 259 -6.97 18.26 38.77
C SER A 259 -7.58 18.16 40.17
N GLU A 260 -7.53 16.99 40.81
CA GLU A 260 -7.99 16.84 42.21
C GLU A 260 -6.96 17.28 43.24
N SER A 261 -5.66 17.37 42.88
CA SER A 261 -4.60 17.83 43.81
C SER A 261 -4.34 19.33 43.77
N ASN A 262 -4.88 20.09 42.81
CA ASN A 262 -4.57 21.53 42.62
C ASN A 262 -5.64 22.51 43.13
N TYR A 263 -6.56 22.10 44.01
CA TYR A 263 -7.43 23.03 44.72
C TYR A 263 -6.80 23.66 45.98
N LEU A 264 -5.50 23.42 46.19
CA LEU A 264 -4.75 24.09 47.29
C LEU A 264 -3.35 24.51 46.79
N LYS A 265 -3.23 25.75 46.35
CA LYS A 265 -2.06 26.67 46.34
C LYS A 265 -1.83 27.34 44.99
N ALA A 266 -2.17 28.59 44.92
CA ALA A 266 -1.56 29.62 44.05
C ALA A 266 -0.65 30.51 44.91
N PRO A 267 0.14 31.46 44.38
CA PRO A 267 0.91 31.51 43.14
C PRO A 267 2.40 31.87 43.35
N MET A 268 3.30 31.72 42.37
CA MET A 268 4.40 32.69 42.10
C MET A 268 5.23 32.39 40.82
N GLN A 269 5.20 33.41 39.99
CA GLN A 269 6.26 33.98 39.13
C GLN A 269 6.97 33.20 38.01
N LEU A 270 6.79 33.82 36.83
CA LEU A 270 7.56 33.67 35.58
C LEU A 270 9.08 33.82 35.75
N LYS A 271 9.85 33.02 35.01
CA LYS A 271 11.11 33.44 34.40
C LYS A 271 11.32 32.76 33.05
N MET A 272 11.33 33.58 32.01
CA MET A 272 11.82 33.21 30.67
C MET A 272 13.34 32.97 30.71
N GLN A 273 13.78 31.92 30.06
CA GLN A 273 15.11 31.86 29.46
C GLN A 273 15.05 31.15 28.10
N THR A 274 15.33 31.92 27.07
CA THR A 274 15.64 31.50 25.72
C THR A 274 16.99 30.81 25.71
N ILE A 275 17.06 29.57 25.13
CA ILE A 275 18.32 29.01 24.67
C ILE A 275 18.07 28.42 23.29
N SER A 276 18.74 29.03 22.31
CA SER A 276 18.95 28.52 20.94
C SER A 276 19.81 27.26 20.97
N GLY A 277 19.39 26.21 20.29
CA GLY A 277 20.21 25.01 20.09
C GLY A 277 19.55 24.10 19.07
N GLY A 278 20.04 24.14 17.83
CA GLY A 278 19.63 23.21 16.77
C GLY A 278 20.00 21.79 17.15
N ILE A 279 19.05 20.91 17.04
CA ILE A 279 19.28 19.46 17.15
C ILE A 279 19.36 18.91 15.74
N MET A 280 20.57 18.57 15.31
CA MET A 280 20.82 17.67 14.18
C MET A 280 20.34 16.28 14.58
N LEU A 281 19.34 15.76 13.90
CA LEU A 281 18.95 14.36 14.02
C LEU A 281 19.91 13.49 13.19
N GLN A 282 20.63 12.65 13.88
CA GLN A 282 21.63 11.73 13.35
C GLN A 282 20.94 10.60 12.58
N GLU A 283 21.44 10.30 11.39
CA GLU A 283 21.00 9.28 10.41
C GLU A 283 20.91 7.82 10.93
N SER A 284 21.25 7.59 12.19
CA SER A 284 21.37 6.23 12.76
C SER A 284 20.06 5.60 13.25
N GLN A 285 18.94 6.33 13.24
CA GLN A 285 17.66 5.75 13.70
C GLN A 285 16.77 5.21 12.59
N LEU A 286 16.99 5.61 11.35
CA LEU A 286 16.28 5.05 10.18
C LEU A 286 16.80 3.66 9.77
N SER A 287 18.07 3.37 10.04
CA SER A 287 18.68 2.07 9.72
C SER A 287 18.23 0.91 10.64
N ARG A 288 17.65 1.20 11.80
CA ARG A 288 17.17 0.15 12.72
C ARG A 288 15.80 -0.42 12.37
N LEU A 289 15.00 0.30 11.59
CA LEU A 289 13.70 -0.19 11.11
C LEU A 289 13.80 -1.09 9.87
N PHE A 290 14.94 -1.05 9.15
CA PHE A 290 15.13 -1.79 7.90
C PHE A 290 16.08 -3.00 8.00
N ASN A 291 16.73 -3.25 9.15
CA ASN A 291 17.70 -4.35 9.30
C ASN A 291 17.10 -5.70 9.73
N THR A 292 15.79 -5.85 9.83
CA THR A 292 15.17 -7.15 10.15
C THR A 292 14.84 -8.01 8.92
N ALA A 293 15.05 -7.51 7.70
CA ALA A 293 14.79 -8.26 6.46
C ALA A 293 15.97 -9.08 5.93
N SER A 294 17.11 -9.14 6.63
CA SER A 294 18.37 -9.69 6.10
C SER A 294 18.79 -11.06 6.65
N TYR A 295 17.88 -11.84 7.25
CA TYR A 295 18.17 -13.21 7.72
C TYR A 295 17.26 -14.24 7.06
N ALA A 296 17.41 -14.46 5.77
CA ALA A 296 16.80 -15.60 5.06
C ALA A 296 17.77 -16.21 4.04
N HIS A 297 18.90 -16.72 4.51
CA HIS A 297 19.70 -17.70 3.76
C HIS A 297 20.38 -18.65 4.73
N LYS A 298 19.74 -19.80 4.98
CA LYS A 298 20.28 -21.14 5.15
C LYS A 298 19.23 -22.03 5.80
N LEU A 299 18.52 -22.80 5.03
CA LEU A 299 17.84 -23.98 5.50
C LEU A 299 18.08 -25.12 4.51
N GLU A 300 18.80 -26.15 4.98
CA GLU A 300 18.95 -27.43 4.31
C GLU A 300 17.62 -28.22 4.33
N PRO A 301 17.40 -29.15 3.38
CA PRO A 301 16.13 -29.86 3.26
C PRO A 301 16.00 -30.97 4.31
N ILE A 302 14.96 -30.88 5.15
CA ILE A 302 14.56 -31.96 6.06
C ILE A 302 13.47 -32.79 5.38
N ILE A 303 13.75 -34.09 5.26
CA ILE A 303 12.90 -35.15 4.69
C ILE A 303 11.67 -35.31 5.58
N LEU A 304 10.47 -35.16 4.99
CA LEU A 304 9.19 -35.41 5.65
C LEU A 304 8.85 -36.90 5.63
N ASN A 305 8.84 -37.52 6.81
CA ASN A 305 8.11 -38.76 7.05
C ASN A 305 6.70 -38.45 7.57
N SER A 306 5.73 -38.94 6.85
CA SER A 306 4.30 -38.84 7.14
C SER A 306 3.88 -39.64 8.35
N SER A 307 3.36 -39.02 9.40
CA SER A 307 2.33 -39.60 10.27
C SER A 307 1.57 -38.48 10.98
N SER A 308 0.28 -38.47 10.77
CA SER A 308 -0.72 -37.57 11.31
C SER A 308 -0.89 -37.72 12.82
N THR A 309 -0.54 -36.70 13.60
CA THR A 309 -1.16 -36.40 14.88
C THR A 309 -0.98 -34.90 15.15
N PHE A 310 -2.10 -34.20 15.33
CA PHE A 310 -2.15 -32.80 15.72
C PHE A 310 -1.46 -32.58 17.06
N PRO A 311 -0.49 -31.70 17.20
CA PRO A 311 0.02 -31.32 18.52
C PRO A 311 -0.89 -30.24 19.13
N THR A 312 -1.83 -30.68 19.96
CA THR A 312 -2.50 -29.85 20.95
C THR A 312 -1.56 -29.62 22.13
N ASN A 313 -0.51 -28.85 22.01
CA ASN A 313 0.23 -28.32 23.15
C ASN A 313 1.24 -27.26 22.69
N ILE A 314 0.76 -26.04 22.40
CA ILE A 314 1.60 -24.87 22.59
C ILE A 314 1.47 -24.51 24.06
N ALA A 315 2.52 -24.80 24.83
CA ALA A 315 2.60 -24.44 26.23
C ALA A 315 2.42 -22.93 26.39
N LEU A 316 1.23 -22.51 26.86
CA LEU A 316 0.95 -21.18 27.35
C LEU A 316 1.88 -20.93 28.57
N GLN A 317 2.96 -20.20 28.34
CA GLN A 317 3.69 -19.58 29.44
C GLN A 317 2.71 -18.69 30.21
N LYS A 318 2.45 -19.04 31.46
CA LYS A 318 1.76 -18.19 32.43
C LYS A 318 2.52 -16.88 32.60
N SER A 319 2.12 -15.82 31.90
CA SER A 319 2.37 -14.48 32.37
C SER A 319 1.05 -13.95 32.94
N SER A 320 1.02 -13.92 34.27
CA SER A 320 -0.02 -13.20 35.00
C SER A 320 0.20 -11.72 34.76
N THR A 321 -0.69 -11.07 34.00
CA THR A 321 -1.17 -9.69 34.23
C THR A 321 -2.11 -9.27 33.08
N ASN A 322 -3.25 -8.85 33.47
CA ASN A 322 -4.28 -8.02 32.91
C ASN A 322 -4.01 -7.24 31.60
N ASN A 323 -4.05 -7.89 30.43
CA ASN A 323 -4.24 -7.15 29.18
C ASN A 323 -4.68 -8.09 28.06
N SER A 324 -5.96 -8.46 28.06
CA SER A 324 -6.61 -9.21 26.95
C SER A 324 -6.41 -8.55 25.59
N TRP A 325 -6.39 -7.22 25.57
CA TRP A 325 -6.17 -6.42 24.36
C TRP A 325 -4.72 -6.49 23.85
N GLU A 326 -3.73 -6.48 24.74
CA GLU A 326 -2.31 -6.60 24.32
C GLU A 326 -2.01 -7.98 23.72
N ASN A 327 -2.62 -9.03 24.25
CA ASN A 327 -2.52 -10.38 23.68
C ASN A 327 -3.15 -10.45 22.28
N SER A 328 -4.33 -9.87 22.08
CA SER A 328 -4.99 -9.82 20.77
C SER A 328 -4.20 -8.98 19.77
N ARG A 329 -3.63 -7.85 20.21
CA ARG A 329 -2.78 -6.98 19.41
C ARG A 329 -1.49 -7.69 18.95
N GLY A 330 -0.85 -8.46 19.82
CA GLY A 330 0.31 -9.29 19.45
C GLY A 330 -0.02 -10.31 18.36
N LYS A 331 -1.21 -10.88 18.38
CA LYS A 331 -1.69 -11.83 17.36
C LYS A 331 -1.90 -11.17 15.99
N LEU A 332 -2.30 -9.89 15.92
CA LEU A 332 -2.46 -9.17 14.66
C LEU A 332 -1.15 -9.04 13.86
N SER A 333 0.01 -9.12 14.51
CA SER A 333 1.31 -9.13 13.83
C SER A 333 1.57 -10.42 13.02
N LEU A 334 0.82 -11.49 13.32
CA LEU A 334 0.89 -12.75 12.60
C LEU A 334 0.06 -12.75 11.32
N LEU A 335 -0.85 -11.80 11.16
CA LEU A 335 -1.71 -11.66 9.99
C LEU A 335 -1.05 -10.74 8.97
N ILE A 336 -0.84 -11.25 7.76
CA ILE A 336 -0.15 -10.57 6.68
C ILE A 336 -1.13 -10.31 5.54
N LEU A 337 -1.25 -9.05 5.13
CA LEU A 337 -2.00 -8.62 3.95
C LEU A 337 -1.08 -8.57 2.74
N SER A 338 -1.47 -9.24 1.66
CA SER A 338 -0.77 -9.20 0.37
C SER A 338 -1.13 -7.95 -0.42
N LEU A 339 -0.11 -7.18 -0.79
CA LEU A 339 -0.21 -5.99 -1.63
C LEU A 339 0.39 -6.22 -3.03
N SER A 340 0.59 -7.48 -3.43
CA SER A 340 1.12 -7.85 -4.75
C SER A 340 0.24 -7.31 -5.87
N ILE A 341 0.84 -6.67 -6.88
CA ILE A 341 0.11 -6.13 -8.04
C ILE A 341 -0.39 -7.29 -8.90
N LEU A 342 -1.68 -7.30 -9.21
CA LEU A 342 -2.31 -8.27 -10.11
C LEU A 342 -2.63 -7.67 -11.46
N ASP A 343 -3.16 -6.45 -11.50
CA ASP A 343 -3.53 -5.76 -12.72
C ASP A 343 -3.29 -4.25 -12.62
N THR A 344 -3.15 -3.61 -13.78
CA THR A 344 -3.14 -2.16 -13.91
C THR A 344 -4.05 -1.73 -15.05
N SER A 345 -4.69 -0.58 -14.91
CA SER A 345 -5.51 0.00 -15.99
C SER A 345 -5.51 1.51 -15.92
N ALA A 346 -5.72 2.15 -17.07
CA ALA A 346 -5.80 3.58 -17.17
C ALA A 346 -7.07 4.03 -17.90
N THR A 347 -7.61 5.15 -17.49
CA THR A 347 -8.59 5.94 -18.21
C THR A 347 -8.09 7.37 -18.28
N TYR A 348 -8.75 8.24 -19.02
CA TYR A 348 -8.38 9.65 -19.03
C TYR A 348 -8.49 10.25 -17.62
N GLY A 349 -7.37 10.77 -17.10
CA GLY A 349 -7.27 11.40 -15.79
C GLY A 349 -7.25 10.43 -14.59
N LYS A 350 -7.29 9.11 -14.80
CA LYS A 350 -7.28 8.14 -13.69
C LYS A 350 -6.42 6.93 -14.03
N PHE A 351 -5.62 6.49 -13.03
CA PHE A 351 -4.87 5.26 -13.11
C PHE A 351 -5.26 4.32 -11.98
N PHE A 352 -5.39 3.05 -12.27
CA PHE A 352 -5.84 2.04 -11.33
C PHE A 352 -4.80 0.94 -11.18
N ILE A 353 -4.60 0.52 -9.94
CA ILE A 353 -3.77 -0.65 -9.59
C ILE A 353 -4.66 -1.63 -8.83
N GLY A 354 -4.79 -2.84 -9.35
CA GLY A 354 -5.42 -3.96 -8.66
C GLY A 354 -4.38 -4.73 -7.88
N LEU A 355 -4.64 -4.93 -6.58
CA LEU A 355 -3.77 -5.63 -5.66
C LEU A 355 -4.42 -6.95 -5.21
N ASP A 356 -3.61 -7.90 -4.80
CA ASP A 356 -4.04 -9.22 -4.36
C ASP A 356 -5.08 -9.15 -3.24
N GLY A 357 -4.77 -8.47 -2.13
CA GLY A 357 -5.70 -8.27 -1.02
C GLY A 357 -6.05 -9.52 -0.23
N ASP A 358 -5.32 -10.61 -0.40
CA ASP A 358 -5.49 -11.80 0.43
C ASP A 358 -4.80 -11.63 1.80
N VAL A 359 -5.34 -12.32 2.81
CA VAL A 359 -4.75 -12.34 4.16
C VAL A 359 -4.32 -13.74 4.50
N TYR A 360 -3.08 -13.91 4.97
CA TYR A 360 -2.53 -15.18 5.39
C TYR A 360 -1.82 -15.08 6.74
N ILE A 361 -1.61 -16.24 7.37
CA ILE A 361 -0.94 -16.34 8.66
C ILE A 361 0.55 -16.51 8.42
N LYS A 362 1.38 -15.65 9.04
CA LYS A 362 2.85 -15.73 8.94
C LYS A 362 3.35 -17.11 9.34
N ALA A 363 4.20 -17.72 8.50
CA ALA A 363 4.80 -19.04 8.67
C ALA A 363 3.83 -20.24 8.67
N TYR A 364 2.53 -20.06 8.36
CA TYR A 364 1.57 -21.16 8.32
C TYR A 364 0.52 -20.92 7.23
N ASP A 365 0.79 -21.38 6.01
CA ASP A 365 -0.11 -21.12 4.89
C ASP A 365 -0.57 -22.39 4.16
N GLN A 366 -1.34 -23.23 4.85
CA GLN A 366 -2.12 -24.30 4.21
C GLN A 366 -3.62 -24.16 4.43
N THR A 367 -4.10 -23.02 4.94
CA THR A 367 -5.52 -22.83 5.18
C THR A 367 -6.24 -22.45 3.89
N ILE A 368 -7.16 -23.32 3.47
CA ILE A 368 -8.04 -23.09 2.32
C ILE A 368 -8.83 -21.80 2.57
N ASN A 369 -8.86 -20.93 1.59
CA ASN A 369 -9.71 -19.74 1.66
C ASN A 369 -11.15 -20.15 1.33
N LEU A 370 -12.07 -19.93 2.28
CA LEU A 370 -13.48 -20.30 2.16
C LEU A 370 -14.29 -19.31 1.32
N TYR A 371 -13.74 -18.14 1.04
CA TYR A 371 -14.47 -17.05 0.37
C TYR A 371 -14.08 -16.91 -1.09
N GLN A 372 -15.07 -16.54 -1.91
CA GLN A 372 -14.83 -16.29 -3.33
C GLN A 372 -14.38 -14.83 -3.53
N ARG A 373 -13.33 -14.65 -4.33
CA ARG A 373 -12.87 -13.33 -4.76
C ARG A 373 -13.94 -12.61 -5.59
N PRO A 374 -14.01 -11.29 -5.52
CA PRO A 374 -14.91 -10.52 -6.37
C PRO A 374 -14.54 -10.76 -7.83
N LYS A 375 -15.53 -11.04 -8.70
CA LYS A 375 -15.29 -11.19 -10.14
C LYS A 375 -14.63 -9.97 -10.76
N MET A 376 -14.96 -8.78 -10.29
CA MET A 376 -14.36 -7.52 -10.68
C MET A 376 -14.62 -6.46 -9.62
N LEU A 377 -13.55 -5.96 -9.02
CA LEU A 377 -13.62 -4.86 -8.06
C LEU A 377 -13.54 -3.53 -8.81
N ARG A 378 -14.61 -2.72 -8.76
CA ARG A 378 -14.71 -1.42 -9.44
C ARG A 378 -15.15 -0.32 -8.50
N PHE A 379 -14.63 0.89 -8.71
CA PHE A 379 -15.14 2.08 -8.06
C PHE A 379 -16.51 2.44 -8.64
N ASN A 380 -17.41 2.89 -7.77
CA ASN A 380 -18.66 3.48 -8.22
C ASN A 380 -18.36 4.83 -8.89
N GLU A 381 -18.85 5.03 -10.12
CA GLU A 381 -18.61 6.25 -10.91
C GLU A 381 -19.25 7.49 -10.31
N VAL A 382 -20.30 7.31 -9.50
CA VAL A 382 -21.01 8.42 -8.82
C VAL A 382 -20.16 9.03 -7.69
N ILE A 383 -19.21 8.27 -7.14
CA ILE A 383 -18.34 8.75 -6.07
C ILE A 383 -17.18 9.54 -6.67
N ASN A 384 -17.10 10.83 -6.33
CA ASN A 384 -15.99 11.69 -6.74
C ASN A 384 -14.65 11.07 -6.30
N ALA A 385 -13.67 11.12 -7.20
CA ALA A 385 -12.31 10.67 -6.88
C ALA A 385 -11.64 11.74 -5.99
N ASP A 386 -10.93 11.29 -4.97
CA ASP A 386 -9.94 12.12 -4.27
C ASP A 386 -8.55 11.88 -4.89
N ALA A 387 -7.48 12.42 -4.31
CA ALA A 387 -6.12 12.25 -4.86
C ALA A 387 -5.75 10.77 -4.96
N VAL A 388 -5.98 10.02 -3.88
CA VAL A 388 -5.79 8.57 -3.82
C VAL A 388 -6.99 7.93 -3.14
N ASP A 389 -7.59 6.95 -3.80
CA ASP A 389 -8.67 6.16 -3.25
C ASP A 389 -8.27 4.69 -3.17
N LEU A 390 -8.59 4.04 -2.05
CA LEU A 390 -8.39 2.61 -1.83
C LEU A 390 -9.75 1.94 -1.60
N LEU A 391 -10.09 1.00 -2.46
CA LEU A 391 -11.28 0.16 -2.32
C LEU A 391 -10.87 -1.22 -1.79
N ILE A 392 -11.39 -1.57 -0.62
CA ILE A 392 -11.15 -2.84 0.07
C ILE A 392 -12.39 -3.70 -0.11
N SER A 393 -12.26 -4.89 -0.69
CA SER A 393 -13.41 -5.77 -0.91
C SER A 393 -13.89 -6.45 0.38
N GLU A 394 -15.15 -6.82 0.42
CA GLU A 394 -15.74 -7.71 1.43
C GLU A 394 -14.98 -9.03 1.57
N TYR A 395 -14.41 -9.53 0.47
CA TYR A 395 -13.54 -10.71 0.47
C TYR A 395 -12.33 -10.54 1.39
N THR A 396 -11.58 -9.44 1.25
CA THR A 396 -10.41 -9.14 2.10
C THR A 396 -10.80 -9.08 3.58
N ILE A 397 -11.94 -8.44 3.89
CA ILE A 397 -12.44 -8.36 5.26
C ILE A 397 -12.79 -9.75 5.80
N ASN A 398 -13.52 -10.55 5.04
CA ASN A 398 -13.91 -11.89 5.48
C ASN A 398 -12.71 -12.84 5.59
N THR A 399 -11.72 -12.72 4.71
CA THR A 399 -10.47 -13.49 4.83
C THR A 399 -9.69 -13.08 6.08
N LEU A 400 -9.63 -11.78 6.40
CA LEU A 400 -9.05 -11.29 7.65
C LEU A 400 -9.77 -11.87 8.88
N LEU A 401 -11.11 -11.85 8.90
CA LEU A 401 -11.90 -12.41 10.00
C LEU A 401 -11.67 -13.93 10.17
N LEU A 402 -11.61 -14.66 9.06
CA LEU A 402 -11.30 -16.10 9.06
C LEU A 402 -9.92 -16.37 9.68
N LYS A 403 -8.88 -15.67 9.19
CA LYS A 403 -7.52 -15.90 9.68
C LYS A 403 -7.34 -15.44 11.13
N ALA A 404 -8.01 -14.36 11.53
CA ALA A 404 -8.05 -13.90 12.92
C ALA A 404 -8.73 -14.91 13.85
N HIS A 405 -9.81 -15.56 13.39
CA HIS A 405 -10.44 -16.66 14.14
C HIS A 405 -9.48 -17.85 14.33
N ILE A 406 -8.78 -18.28 13.28
CA ILE A 406 -7.84 -19.41 13.32
C ILE A 406 -6.71 -19.20 14.35
N ILE A 407 -6.24 -17.96 14.52
CA ILE A 407 -5.21 -17.64 15.52
C ILE A 407 -5.77 -17.27 16.89
N ASP A 408 -7.05 -17.51 17.15
CA ASP A 408 -7.75 -17.16 18.40
C ASP A 408 -7.67 -15.66 18.73
N ALA A 409 -7.71 -14.76 17.73
CA ALA A 409 -7.69 -13.32 18.00
C ALA A 409 -9.02 -12.83 18.61
N PHE A 410 -10.11 -13.60 18.48
CA PHE A 410 -11.43 -13.31 19.02
C PHE A 410 -11.69 -14.02 20.36
N VAL A 411 -10.69 -14.02 21.24
CA VAL A 411 -10.85 -14.46 22.62
C VAL A 411 -10.86 -13.24 23.53
N PHE A 412 -12.01 -12.99 24.17
CA PHE A 412 -12.21 -11.85 25.05
C PHE A 412 -12.38 -12.31 26.48
N ASN A 413 -11.69 -11.67 27.40
CA ASN A 413 -11.77 -11.91 28.82
C ASN A 413 -12.51 -10.74 29.49
N VAL A 414 -13.67 -11.01 30.08
CA VAL A 414 -14.43 -10.07 30.89
C VAL A 414 -14.21 -10.42 32.35
N SER A 415 -13.66 -9.49 33.13
CA SER A 415 -13.31 -9.67 34.54
C SER A 415 -13.80 -8.47 35.37
N SER A 416 -13.51 -8.48 36.66
CA SER A 416 -13.82 -7.35 37.57
C SER A 416 -13.29 -5.99 37.08
N THR A 417 -12.16 -6.02 36.33
CA THR A 417 -11.52 -4.81 35.79
C THR A 417 -12.19 -4.30 34.50
N THR A 418 -13.09 -5.06 33.89
CA THR A 418 -13.76 -4.66 32.66
C THR A 418 -14.80 -3.57 32.95
N PRO A 419 -14.70 -2.38 32.34
CA PRO A 419 -15.64 -1.29 32.57
C PRO A 419 -17.09 -1.74 32.29
N VAL A 420 -18.02 -1.32 33.14
CA VAL A 420 -19.45 -1.64 33.09
C VAL A 420 -19.75 -3.12 33.31
N LEU A 421 -19.20 -4.02 32.47
CA LEU A 421 -19.50 -5.45 32.51
C LEU A 421 -18.96 -6.12 33.79
N GLY A 422 -17.79 -5.70 34.30
CA GLY A 422 -17.19 -6.28 35.50
C GLY A 422 -18.10 -6.17 36.74
N LYS A 423 -18.87 -5.11 36.85
CA LYS A 423 -19.85 -4.96 37.93
C LYS A 423 -21.06 -5.87 37.73
N LEU A 424 -21.50 -6.05 36.48
CA LEU A 424 -22.69 -6.85 36.16
C LEU A 424 -22.49 -8.36 36.37
N ILE A 425 -21.24 -8.83 36.36
CA ILE A 425 -20.94 -10.26 36.55
C ILE A 425 -20.57 -10.63 37.98
N ARG A 426 -20.92 -9.79 38.97
CA ARG A 426 -20.89 -10.15 40.39
C ARG A 426 -22.08 -11.03 40.75
N THR A 427 -21.86 -11.99 41.62
CA THR A 427 -22.91 -12.93 42.05
C THR A 427 -23.80 -12.37 43.14
N SER A 428 -23.37 -11.29 43.80
CA SER A 428 -24.18 -10.59 44.84
C SER A 428 -23.86 -9.09 44.78
N CYS A 429 -24.84 -8.25 45.04
CA CYS A 429 -24.69 -6.80 45.04
C CYS A 429 -25.63 -6.11 46.06
N GLY A 430 -25.38 -4.82 46.32
CA GLY A 430 -26.22 -4.01 47.20
C GLY A 430 -27.50 -3.56 46.53
N ILE A 431 -28.41 -2.98 47.30
CA ILE A 431 -29.78 -2.59 46.90
C ILE A 431 -29.77 -1.60 45.70
N ASP A 432 -28.71 -0.77 45.60
CA ASP A 432 -28.61 0.26 44.54
C ASP A 432 -27.70 -0.18 43.37
N GLU A 433 -27.30 -1.43 43.33
CA GLU A 433 -26.43 -1.98 42.29
C GLU A 433 -27.13 -3.06 41.49
N VAL A 434 -26.80 -3.18 40.21
CA VAL A 434 -27.31 -4.27 39.34
C VAL A 434 -26.20 -5.28 39.16
N CYS A 435 -26.50 -6.54 39.36
CA CYS A 435 -25.55 -7.64 39.17
C CYS A 435 -26.23 -8.91 38.62
N LEU A 436 -25.44 -9.97 38.44
CA LEU A 436 -25.89 -11.19 37.79
C LEU A 436 -27.06 -11.85 38.54
N SER A 437 -27.06 -11.80 39.88
CA SER A 437 -28.15 -12.39 40.70
C SER A 437 -29.51 -11.74 40.51
N ASP A 438 -29.56 -10.49 40.02
CA ASP A 438 -30.84 -9.86 39.70
C ASP A 438 -31.52 -10.50 38.49
N SER A 439 -30.71 -11.10 37.62
CA SER A 439 -31.21 -11.82 36.43
C SER A 439 -31.22 -13.33 36.63
N ILE A 440 -30.32 -13.84 37.49
CA ILE A 440 -30.13 -15.26 37.76
C ILE A 440 -29.90 -15.45 39.26
N PRO A 441 -30.95 -15.55 40.07
CA PRO A 441 -30.86 -15.67 41.53
C PRO A 441 -30.06 -16.90 41.99
N GLU A 442 -30.11 -17.99 41.25
CA GLU A 442 -29.43 -19.27 41.56
C GLU A 442 -27.91 -19.09 41.66
N VAL A 443 -27.36 -18.13 40.95
CA VAL A 443 -25.90 -17.83 41.01
C VAL A 443 -25.48 -17.33 42.39
N ALA A 444 -26.34 -16.51 43.04
CA ALA A 444 -26.08 -16.01 44.40
C ALA A 444 -26.21 -17.09 45.47
N GLU A 445 -27.09 -18.06 45.26
CA GLU A 445 -27.27 -19.17 46.18
C GLU A 445 -26.07 -20.14 46.18
N ILE A 446 -25.54 -20.47 45.00
CA ILE A 446 -24.45 -21.42 44.82
C ILE A 446 -23.09 -20.78 45.07
N TYR A 447 -22.89 -19.53 44.58
CA TYR A 447 -21.65 -18.79 44.68
C TYR A 447 -21.82 -17.43 45.38
N PRO A 448 -22.14 -17.41 46.68
CA PRO A 448 -22.41 -16.13 47.37
C PRO A 448 -21.16 -15.25 47.44
N ASN A 449 -21.33 -13.94 47.15
CA ASN A 449 -20.29 -12.92 47.25
C ASN A 449 -19.03 -13.23 46.41
N LYS A 450 -19.21 -13.80 45.21
CA LYS A 450 -18.10 -14.07 44.28
C LYS A 450 -18.10 -13.06 43.13
N GLN A 451 -16.93 -12.91 42.57
CA GLN A 451 -16.73 -12.24 41.29
C GLN A 451 -16.56 -13.31 40.21
N LEU A 452 -17.26 -13.17 39.09
CA LEU A 452 -17.08 -14.07 37.97
C LEU A 452 -16.13 -13.47 36.94
N GLN A 453 -15.61 -14.36 36.11
CA GLN A 453 -14.84 -14.08 34.91
C GLN A 453 -15.51 -14.78 33.74
N ILE A 454 -15.67 -14.11 32.60
CA ILE A 454 -16.24 -14.71 31.39
C ILE A 454 -15.20 -14.73 30.31
N ILE A 455 -14.95 -15.88 29.72
CA ILE A 455 -14.14 -16.02 28.51
C ILE A 455 -15.07 -16.22 27.33
N ILE A 456 -15.10 -15.25 26.42
CA ILE A 456 -15.90 -15.30 25.21
C ILE A 456 -14.98 -15.69 24.06
N ARG A 457 -15.35 -16.74 23.32
CA ARG A 457 -14.60 -17.25 22.19
C ARG A 457 -15.53 -17.52 21.00
N THR A 458 -15.08 -17.22 19.79
CA THR A 458 -15.79 -17.62 18.56
C THR A 458 -15.61 -19.11 18.30
N THR A 459 -16.68 -19.79 17.92
CA THR A 459 -16.69 -21.22 17.49
C THR A 459 -16.57 -21.33 15.97
N GLU A 460 -17.08 -20.33 15.24
CA GLU A 460 -16.97 -20.23 13.81
C GLU A 460 -16.36 -18.89 13.39
N PRO A 461 -15.76 -18.80 12.19
CA PRO A 461 -15.23 -17.54 11.69
C PRO A 461 -16.34 -16.49 11.56
N PRO A 462 -16.20 -15.30 12.16
CA PRO A 462 -17.14 -14.22 11.95
C PRO A 462 -17.26 -13.87 10.47
N ARG A 463 -18.46 -13.51 10.02
CA ARG A 463 -18.73 -13.16 8.64
C ARG A 463 -19.32 -11.74 8.54
N ALA A 464 -18.75 -10.93 7.66
CA ALA A 464 -19.23 -9.59 7.35
C ALA A 464 -19.93 -9.56 5.99
N ILE A 465 -21.07 -8.86 5.91
CA ILE A 465 -21.75 -8.47 4.68
C ILE A 465 -21.80 -6.96 4.68
N ILE A 466 -21.23 -6.35 3.64
CA ILE A 466 -21.04 -4.89 3.57
C ILE A 466 -21.97 -4.31 2.50
N SER A 467 -22.75 -3.32 2.89
CA SER A 467 -23.56 -2.48 2.01
C SER A 467 -23.21 -1.00 2.19
N ALA A 468 -23.69 -0.15 1.32
CA ALA A 468 -23.44 1.30 1.41
C ALA A 468 -23.93 1.91 2.72
N ASP A 469 -24.99 1.35 3.33
CA ASP A 469 -25.61 1.90 4.55
C ASP A 469 -24.97 1.35 5.83
N ALA A 470 -24.57 0.08 5.84
CA ALA A 470 -24.07 -0.59 7.03
C ALA A 470 -23.28 -1.86 6.69
N ALA A 471 -22.38 -2.25 7.58
CA ALA A 471 -21.81 -3.58 7.62
C ALA A 471 -22.58 -4.44 8.64
N ILE A 472 -22.97 -5.64 8.23
CA ILE A 472 -23.62 -6.62 9.10
C ILE A 472 -22.63 -7.73 9.38
N VAL A 473 -22.29 -7.93 10.66
CA VAL A 473 -21.39 -8.97 11.12
C VAL A 473 -22.17 -10.04 11.86
N THR A 474 -22.08 -11.27 11.43
CA THR A 474 -22.59 -12.45 12.14
C THR A 474 -21.45 -13.13 12.87
N LEU A 475 -21.68 -13.55 14.09
CA LEU A 475 -20.72 -14.17 14.97
C LEU A 475 -21.38 -15.30 15.76
N GLU A 476 -20.74 -16.45 15.82
CA GLU A 476 -21.10 -17.59 16.64
C GLU A 476 -19.99 -17.89 17.63
N GLY A 477 -20.36 -18.24 18.85
CA GLY A 477 -19.39 -18.44 19.91
C GLY A 477 -20.00 -19.04 21.16
N HIS A 478 -19.17 -19.11 22.17
CA HIS A 478 -19.60 -19.47 23.54
C HIS A 478 -18.97 -18.53 24.57
N ALA A 479 -19.70 -18.33 25.64
CA ALA A 479 -19.25 -17.64 26.84
C ALA A 479 -19.07 -18.68 27.94
N THR A 480 -17.83 -18.88 28.40
CA THR A 480 -17.50 -19.78 29.51
C THR A 480 -17.31 -18.96 30.78
N PHE A 481 -17.97 -19.33 31.84
CA PHE A 481 -17.97 -18.64 33.13
C PHE A 481 -17.06 -19.34 34.12
N PHE A 482 -16.25 -18.57 34.83
CA PHE A 482 -15.34 -19.02 35.88
C PHE A 482 -15.53 -18.19 37.15
N VAL A 483 -15.21 -18.72 38.30
CA VAL A 483 -14.97 -17.91 39.50
C VAL A 483 -13.64 -17.18 39.30
N GLU A 484 -13.64 -15.84 39.38
CA GLU A 484 -12.42 -15.05 39.11
C GLU A 484 -11.28 -15.44 40.05
N GLY A 485 -10.09 -15.62 39.44
CA GLY A 485 -8.88 -16.08 40.16
C GLY A 485 -8.79 -17.57 40.39
N THR A 486 -9.75 -18.35 39.91
CA THR A 486 -9.74 -19.82 39.99
C THR A 486 -9.77 -20.44 38.59
N THR A 487 -9.60 -21.76 38.52
CA THR A 487 -9.82 -22.53 37.28
C THR A 487 -11.16 -23.27 37.30
N GLU A 488 -12.02 -22.92 38.24
CA GLU A 488 -13.33 -23.54 38.40
C GLU A 488 -14.28 -22.99 37.34
N GLU A 489 -14.60 -23.84 36.35
CA GLU A 489 -15.62 -23.56 35.34
C GLU A 489 -17.01 -23.78 35.94
N ILE A 490 -17.85 -22.76 35.90
CA ILE A 490 -19.17 -22.79 36.50
C ILE A 490 -20.28 -22.87 35.46
N GLY A 491 -19.93 -22.76 34.19
CA GLY A 491 -20.88 -22.99 33.12
C GLY A 491 -20.52 -22.38 31.77
N LEU A 492 -21.29 -22.75 30.77
CA LEU A 492 -21.08 -22.39 29.38
C LEU A 492 -22.41 -22.02 28.71
N ILE A 493 -22.41 -20.91 27.98
CA ILE A 493 -23.57 -20.43 27.19
C ILE A 493 -23.16 -20.29 25.73
N PRO A 494 -23.59 -21.18 24.82
CA PRO A 494 -23.44 -21.00 23.40
C PRO A 494 -24.35 -19.89 22.89
N PHE A 495 -23.86 -19.04 21.97
CA PHE A 495 -24.64 -17.94 21.45
C PHE A 495 -24.33 -17.65 19.97
N SER A 496 -25.30 -17.02 19.29
CA SER A 496 -25.10 -16.34 18.02
C SER A 496 -25.56 -14.89 18.11
N THR A 497 -24.87 -14.01 17.39
CA THR A 497 -25.24 -12.59 17.34
C THR A 497 -25.09 -12.01 15.94
N THR A 498 -26.00 -11.10 15.61
CA THR A 498 -25.92 -10.28 14.40
C THR A 498 -25.77 -8.82 14.81
N ILE A 499 -24.68 -8.22 14.40
CA ILE A 499 -24.29 -6.85 14.75
C ILE A 499 -24.34 -6.00 13.48
N GLN A 500 -25.07 -4.91 13.51
CA GLN A 500 -25.00 -3.87 12.49
C GLN A 500 -23.99 -2.80 12.90
N CYS A 501 -23.04 -2.50 12.02
CA CYS A 501 -22.02 -1.48 12.19
C CYS A 501 -22.26 -0.35 11.19
N ASN A 502 -22.38 0.88 11.66
CA ASN A 502 -22.43 2.08 10.83
C ASN A 502 -21.14 2.86 11.05
N VAL A 503 -20.48 3.26 9.97
CA VAL A 503 -19.25 4.06 10.00
C VAL A 503 -19.61 5.52 9.78
N ILE A 504 -19.02 6.41 10.60
CA ILE A 504 -19.18 7.85 10.50
C ILE A 504 -17.79 8.44 10.30
N SER A 505 -17.56 8.98 9.11
CA SER A 505 -16.31 9.67 8.81
C SER A 505 -16.40 11.12 9.31
N LEU A 506 -15.47 11.48 10.17
CA LEU A 506 -15.28 12.83 10.69
C LEU A 506 -13.88 13.33 10.23
N PRO A 507 -13.66 14.65 10.12
CA PRO A 507 -12.34 15.18 9.78
C PRO A 507 -11.26 14.64 10.73
N GLY A 508 -10.31 13.87 10.18
CA GLY A 508 -9.21 13.27 10.94
C GLY A 508 -9.60 12.15 11.92
N ARG A 509 -10.84 11.65 11.90
CA ARG A 509 -11.32 10.61 12.82
C ARG A 509 -12.34 9.71 12.12
N ILE A 510 -12.34 8.44 12.52
CA ILE A 510 -13.38 7.48 12.16
C ILE A 510 -14.18 7.18 13.43
N ALA A 511 -15.43 7.51 13.42
CA ALA A 511 -16.38 7.14 14.46
C ALA A 511 -17.31 6.02 13.96
N GLY A 512 -18.05 5.43 14.86
CA GLY A 512 -19.02 4.40 14.49
C GLY A 512 -20.12 4.23 15.50
N LEU A 513 -21.11 3.47 15.10
CA LEU A 513 -22.19 3.00 15.96
C LEU A 513 -22.47 1.54 15.65
N ILE A 514 -22.64 0.74 16.69
CA ILE A 514 -23.16 -0.61 16.54
C ILE A 514 -24.58 -0.72 17.07
N LYS A 515 -25.32 -1.61 16.44
CA LYS A 515 -26.62 -2.08 16.92
C LYS A 515 -26.62 -3.60 16.89
N ILE A 516 -26.76 -4.24 18.04
CA ILE A 516 -26.99 -5.67 18.13
C ILE A 516 -28.42 -5.93 17.66
N ARG A 517 -28.57 -6.49 16.45
CA ARG A 517 -29.88 -6.81 15.86
C ARG A 517 -30.49 -8.02 16.56
N THR A 518 -29.71 -9.08 16.68
CA THR A 518 -30.12 -10.33 17.33
C THR A 518 -29.01 -10.77 18.28
N LEU A 519 -29.36 -11.29 19.42
CA LEU A 519 -28.56 -12.10 20.32
C LEU A 519 -29.39 -13.30 20.70
N GLN A 520 -28.92 -14.51 20.40
CA GLN A 520 -29.64 -15.75 20.68
C GLN A 520 -28.71 -16.68 21.45
N PHE A 521 -29.23 -17.26 22.50
CA PHE A 521 -28.57 -18.38 23.18
C PHE A 521 -29.07 -19.69 22.55
N HIS A 522 -28.20 -20.67 22.43
CA HIS A 522 -28.53 -21.94 21.81
C HIS A 522 -28.75 -23.02 22.85
N GLU A 523 -29.32 -24.14 22.45
CA GLU A 523 -29.46 -25.35 23.26
C GLU A 523 -28.05 -25.83 23.72
N HIS A 524 -28.01 -26.71 24.72
CA HIS A 524 -26.81 -27.18 25.41
C HIS A 524 -26.16 -26.14 26.33
N ILE A 525 -26.99 -25.32 26.97
CA ILE A 525 -26.53 -24.46 28.05
C ILE A 525 -26.15 -25.34 29.23
N ASP A 526 -24.90 -25.25 29.66
CA ASP A 526 -24.45 -25.81 30.93
C ASP A 526 -24.20 -24.66 31.91
N PHE A 527 -25.30 -24.12 32.48
CA PHE A 527 -25.22 -23.00 33.38
C PHE A 527 -26.36 -23.11 34.39
N PHE A 528 -26.06 -23.66 35.56
CA PHE A 528 -26.97 -23.87 36.72
C PHE A 528 -28.27 -24.61 36.39
N GLY A 529 -28.31 -25.44 35.35
CA GLY A 529 -29.52 -26.13 34.91
C GLY A 529 -30.64 -25.22 34.42
N LEU A 530 -30.29 -23.99 34.06
CA LEU A 530 -31.24 -22.97 33.58
C LEU A 530 -31.74 -23.28 32.17
N THR A 531 -32.98 -22.90 31.92
CA THR A 531 -33.58 -22.97 30.59
C THR A 531 -33.32 -21.70 29.79
N LEU A 532 -33.45 -21.77 28.44
CA LEU A 532 -33.35 -20.60 27.58
C LEU A 532 -34.26 -19.44 28.03
N GLN A 533 -35.48 -19.74 28.50
CA GLN A 533 -36.45 -18.73 28.96
C GLN A 533 -35.97 -18.03 30.24
N SER A 534 -35.33 -18.75 31.16
CA SER A 534 -34.78 -18.16 32.38
C SER A 534 -33.69 -17.15 32.13
N LEU A 535 -32.99 -17.27 30.98
CA LEU A 535 -31.88 -16.39 30.59
C LEU A 535 -32.31 -15.16 29.74
N ASP A 536 -33.60 -14.97 29.46
CA ASP A 536 -34.06 -13.85 28.63
C ASP A 536 -33.75 -12.48 29.24
N SER A 537 -33.94 -12.32 30.55
CA SER A 537 -33.58 -11.08 31.25
C SER A 537 -32.08 -10.80 31.20
N PHE A 538 -31.24 -11.83 31.41
CA PHE A 538 -29.81 -11.73 31.30
C PHE A 538 -29.35 -11.39 29.86
N LYS A 539 -29.98 -11.99 28.86
CA LYS A 539 -29.71 -11.70 27.44
C LYS A 539 -29.96 -10.22 27.10
N GLU A 540 -31.10 -9.65 27.49
CA GLU A 540 -31.39 -8.24 27.21
C GLU A 540 -30.51 -7.28 28.00
N ALA A 541 -30.18 -7.58 29.26
CA ALA A 541 -29.26 -6.80 30.07
C ALA A 541 -27.82 -6.80 29.43
N THR A 542 -27.33 -7.98 29.02
CA THR A 542 -26.04 -8.14 28.37
C THR A 542 -26.01 -7.38 27.05
N LYS A 543 -27.06 -7.51 26.21
CA LYS A 543 -27.17 -6.78 24.94
C LYS A 543 -27.11 -5.26 25.14
N GLY A 544 -27.83 -4.74 26.13
CA GLY A 544 -27.84 -3.31 26.48
C GLY A 544 -26.48 -2.81 26.95
N ALA A 545 -25.83 -3.55 27.86
CA ALA A 545 -24.51 -3.20 28.39
C ALA A 545 -23.42 -3.24 27.31
N MET A 546 -23.41 -4.27 26.47
CA MET A 546 -22.45 -4.37 25.37
C MET A 546 -22.62 -3.24 24.36
N MET A 547 -23.87 -2.93 23.94
CA MET A 547 -24.11 -1.82 23.03
C MET A 547 -23.65 -0.49 23.63
N LYS A 548 -23.92 -0.23 24.90
CA LYS A 548 -23.51 0.99 25.59
C LYS A 548 -21.99 1.11 25.62
N MET A 549 -21.29 0.09 26.08
CA MET A 549 -19.83 0.07 26.21
C MET A 549 -19.15 0.25 24.85
N VAL A 550 -19.53 -0.52 23.83
CA VAL A 550 -18.91 -0.46 22.51
C VAL A 550 -19.21 0.88 21.83
N ASN A 551 -20.43 1.38 21.94
CA ASN A 551 -20.80 2.66 21.34
C ASN A 551 -20.14 3.87 22.03
N GLU A 552 -19.82 3.82 23.32
CA GLU A 552 -19.02 4.84 23.99
C GLU A 552 -17.63 4.92 23.36
N ILE A 553 -16.96 3.77 23.16
CA ILE A 553 -15.64 3.70 22.52
C ILE A 553 -15.72 4.16 21.05
N LEU A 554 -16.69 3.68 20.29
CA LEU A 554 -16.83 3.99 18.87
C LEU A 554 -17.23 5.45 18.59
N ARG A 555 -17.99 6.10 19.49
CA ARG A 555 -18.34 7.53 19.37
C ARG A 555 -17.16 8.45 19.62
N GLU A 556 -16.26 8.10 20.53
CA GLU A 556 -15.00 8.82 20.68
C GLU A 556 -14.21 8.79 19.37
N GLY A 557 -14.37 7.72 18.61
CA GLY A 557 -13.74 7.49 17.33
C GLY A 557 -12.25 7.19 17.45
N ILE A 558 -11.69 6.71 16.36
CA ILE A 558 -10.28 6.42 16.22
C ILE A 558 -9.65 7.57 15.42
N SER A 559 -8.67 8.27 16.00
CA SER A 559 -7.96 9.33 15.30
C SER A 559 -7.13 8.75 14.18
N LEU A 560 -7.31 9.29 12.98
CA LEU A 560 -6.45 8.99 11.84
C LEU A 560 -5.16 9.77 12.00
N LYS A 561 -4.06 9.05 11.99
CA LYS A 561 -2.74 9.64 12.06
C LYS A 561 -2.46 10.39 10.76
N GLU A 562 -2.22 11.70 10.85
CA GLU A 562 -1.53 12.40 9.77
C GLU A 562 -0.09 11.89 9.76
N SER A 563 0.13 10.78 9.04
CA SER A 563 1.44 10.14 8.98
C SER A 563 2.43 11.08 8.29
N ALA A 564 3.45 11.50 9.02
CA ALA A 564 4.55 12.26 8.44
C ALA A 564 5.27 11.47 7.32
N THR A 565 5.23 10.15 7.38
CA THR A 565 5.82 9.25 6.36
C THR A 565 4.96 9.11 5.11
N LEU A 566 3.63 8.95 5.26
CA LEU A 566 2.72 8.78 4.11
C LEU A 566 2.05 10.08 3.67
N ARG A 567 2.13 11.16 4.48
CA ARG A 567 1.56 12.50 4.18
C ARG A 567 0.13 12.48 3.68
N LEU A 568 -0.64 11.55 4.27
CA LEU A 568 -2.06 11.46 4.07
C LEU A 568 -2.75 12.60 4.83
N SER A 569 -3.67 13.27 4.19
CA SER A 569 -4.48 14.32 4.81
C SER A 569 -5.93 14.21 4.39
N ASN A 570 -6.84 14.69 5.20
CA ASN A 570 -8.29 14.64 4.92
C ASN A 570 -8.78 13.23 4.57
N THR A 571 -8.27 12.21 5.27
CA THR A 571 -8.70 10.83 5.02
C THR A 571 -10.13 10.64 5.49
N SER A 572 -10.95 10.04 4.63
CA SER A 572 -12.32 9.64 4.93
C SER A 572 -12.52 8.16 4.63
N ILE A 573 -13.40 7.52 5.38
CA ILE A 573 -13.79 6.13 5.17
C ILE A 573 -15.31 6.06 5.03
N SER A 574 -15.78 5.33 4.02
CA SER A 574 -17.17 5.07 3.78
C SER A 574 -17.40 3.60 3.43
N LEU A 575 -18.58 3.10 3.79
CA LEU A 575 -19.04 1.80 3.32
C LEU A 575 -19.61 1.96 1.91
N VAL A 576 -19.29 0.99 1.05
CA VAL A 576 -19.86 0.87 -0.29
C VAL A 576 -20.40 -0.55 -0.48
N ASP A 577 -21.14 -0.78 -1.54
CA ASP A 577 -21.65 -2.13 -1.79
C ASP A 577 -20.50 -3.12 -1.94
N ARG A 578 -20.50 -4.15 -1.08
CA ARG A 578 -19.49 -5.21 -0.98
C ARG A 578 -18.06 -4.73 -0.70
N GLY A 579 -17.90 -3.60 -0.02
CA GLY A 579 -16.55 -3.12 0.31
C GLY A 579 -16.50 -1.87 1.18
N ILE A 580 -15.27 -1.45 1.44
CA ILE A 580 -14.93 -0.23 2.19
C ILE A 580 -14.11 0.66 1.27
N LEU A 581 -14.51 1.93 1.14
CA LEU A 581 -13.78 2.95 0.40
C LEU A 581 -13.07 3.88 1.36
N LEU A 582 -11.76 3.96 1.22
CA LEU A 582 -10.90 4.94 1.87
C LEU A 582 -10.48 5.98 0.83
N GLN A 583 -10.71 7.26 1.10
CA GLN A 583 -10.33 8.37 0.23
C GLN A 583 -9.41 9.31 0.98
N THR A 584 -8.35 9.75 0.34
CA THR A 584 -7.33 10.58 1.01
C THR A 584 -6.65 11.53 0.03
N LYS A 585 -6.23 12.69 0.53
CA LYS A 585 -5.30 13.57 -0.16
C LYS A 585 -3.88 13.16 0.17
N PHE A 586 -3.06 13.08 -0.86
CA PHE A 586 -1.66 12.69 -0.77
C PHE A 586 -0.77 13.77 -1.39
N ASN A 587 0.33 14.11 -0.74
CA ASN A 587 1.28 15.10 -1.25
C ASN A 587 2.62 14.43 -1.57
N ILE A 588 2.85 14.17 -2.87
CA ILE A 588 4.07 13.54 -3.38
C ILE A 588 5.26 14.50 -3.35
N GLU A 589 5.05 15.79 -3.62
CA GLU A 589 6.14 16.76 -3.85
C GLU A 589 7.13 16.82 -2.70
N ARG A 590 6.62 16.82 -1.47
CA ARG A 590 7.51 16.88 -0.29
C ARG A 590 8.37 15.64 -0.10
N SER A 591 8.01 14.48 -0.66
CA SER A 591 8.83 13.25 -0.53
C SER A 591 10.04 13.25 -1.45
N PHE A 592 10.02 14.02 -2.53
CA PHE A 592 11.12 14.11 -3.49
C PHE A 592 12.09 15.27 -3.22
N TYR A 593 11.70 16.27 -2.38
CA TYR A 593 12.51 17.46 -2.12
C TYR A 593 13.25 17.41 -0.77
N GLN A 594 13.10 16.36 0.01
CA GLN A 594 13.85 16.08 1.24
C GLN A 594 14.97 15.08 0.96
#